data_f6672f6f5ea399e809a8123dcb8c7aaf
#
_entry.id   f6672f6f5ea399e809a8123dcb8c7aaf
#
_cell.length_a   1.000
_cell.length_b   1.000
_cell.length_c   1.000
_cell.angle_alpha   90.00
_cell.angle_beta   90.00
_cell.angle_gamma   90.00
#
_symmetry.space_group_name_H-M   'P 1'
#
loop_
_entity.id
_entity.type
_entity.pdbx_description
1 polymer ?
#
loop_
_entity_poly.entity_id
_entity_poly.type
_entity_poly.pdbx_seq_one_letter_code
_entity_poly.pdbx_strand_id
1 'polypeptide(L)'
;DFPDEEFDVIVSRNLTWTLPDAEHAYQEWFRVLKPGGVMINLDANYGAADFADTADLPENHAHHQIQDELMQECEDIKRQLPISSFLRPAWDLETLSRIGVEEFSFDLGISKRIYTEKDEFYNPTPMFLIFAKKQR
;
A
#
# COMPACT_ATOMS: atom_id res chain seq x y z
N ASP A 1 -19.97 8.43 -0.07
CA ASP A 1 -19.59 9.18 -1.29
C ASP A 1 -19.22 10.60 -0.90
N PHE A 2 -18.01 11.02 -1.28
CA PHE A 2 -17.54 12.38 -1.05
C PHE A 2 -17.70 13.19 -2.35
N PRO A 3 -17.96 14.52 -2.27
CA PRO A 3 -17.95 15.39 -3.44
C PRO A 3 -16.53 15.52 -4.02
N ASP A 4 -16.46 16.03 -5.26
CA ASP A 4 -15.19 16.36 -5.88
C ASP A 4 -14.49 17.46 -5.09
N GLU A 5 -13.14 17.40 -5.05
CA GLU A 5 -12.32 18.48 -4.50
C GLU A 5 -12.61 18.84 -3.03
N GLU A 6 -12.86 17.83 -2.22
CA GLU A 6 -13.19 18.00 -0.80
C GLU A 6 -11.95 18.07 0.10
N PHE A 7 -10.90 17.28 -0.21
CA PHE A 7 -9.78 17.07 0.71
C PHE A 7 -8.49 17.75 0.25
N ASP A 8 -7.74 18.28 1.21
CA ASP A 8 -6.40 18.83 0.96
C ASP A 8 -5.33 17.74 0.96
N VAL A 9 -5.55 16.68 1.74
CA VAL A 9 -4.60 15.56 1.90
C VAL A 9 -5.36 14.24 1.99
N ILE A 10 -4.84 13.22 1.29
CA ILE A 10 -5.24 11.83 1.46
C ILE A 10 -4.02 11.04 1.93
N VAL A 11 -4.18 10.27 3.00
CA VAL A 11 -3.15 9.36 3.49
C VAL A 11 -3.72 7.94 3.50
N SER A 12 -2.98 7.03 2.89
CA SER A 12 -3.29 5.60 2.88
C SER A 12 -2.10 4.81 3.40
N ARG A 13 -2.35 3.79 4.20
CA ARG A 13 -1.33 2.86 4.66
C ARG A 13 -1.85 1.44 4.68
N ASN A 14 -1.11 0.51 4.07
CA ASN A 14 -1.45 -0.91 4.02
C ASN A 14 -2.89 -1.19 3.52
N LEU A 15 -3.37 -0.38 2.58
CA LEU A 15 -4.73 -0.48 2.06
C LEU A 15 -4.75 -0.90 0.59
N THR A 16 -3.94 -0.27 -0.26
CA THR A 16 -4.02 -0.44 -1.72
C THR A 16 -3.88 -1.89 -2.14
N TRP A 17 -3.02 -2.65 -1.48
CA TRP A 17 -2.80 -4.08 -1.75
C TRP A 17 -4.03 -4.97 -1.49
N THR A 18 -5.02 -4.49 -0.74
CA THR A 18 -6.25 -5.22 -0.40
C THR A 18 -7.40 -4.93 -1.36
N LEU A 19 -7.22 -3.99 -2.29
CA LEU A 19 -8.31 -3.51 -3.12
C LEU A 19 -8.48 -4.36 -4.39
N PRO A 20 -9.71 -4.78 -4.70
CA PRO A 20 -10.00 -5.51 -5.94
C PRO A 20 -9.81 -4.66 -7.20
N ASP A 21 -9.96 -3.34 -7.09
CA ASP A 21 -9.73 -2.36 -8.15
C ASP A 21 -8.95 -1.17 -7.61
N ALA A 22 -7.64 -1.33 -7.54
CA ALA A 22 -6.75 -0.31 -7.00
C ALA A 22 -6.58 0.89 -7.96
N GLU A 23 -6.72 0.69 -9.27
CA GLU A 23 -6.69 1.80 -10.24
C GLU A 23 -7.88 2.73 -10.03
N HIS A 24 -9.08 2.18 -9.86
CA HIS A 24 -10.27 2.97 -9.55
C HIS A 24 -10.11 3.74 -8.22
N ALA A 25 -9.48 3.12 -7.22
CA ALA A 25 -9.20 3.82 -5.96
C ALA A 25 -8.29 5.03 -6.17
N TYR A 26 -7.23 4.93 -6.97
CA TYR A 26 -6.40 6.08 -7.33
C TYR A 26 -7.20 7.18 -8.04
N GLN A 27 -8.06 6.81 -9.00
CA GLN A 27 -8.92 7.77 -9.71
C GLN A 27 -9.83 8.52 -8.72
N GLU A 28 -10.47 7.79 -7.80
CA GLU A 28 -11.36 8.37 -6.79
C GLU A 28 -10.61 9.27 -5.80
N TRP A 29 -9.42 8.86 -5.35
CA TRP A 29 -8.61 9.70 -4.48
C TRP A 29 -8.24 11.02 -5.16
N PHE A 30 -7.85 10.99 -6.43
CA PHE A 30 -7.55 12.22 -7.18
C PHE A 30 -8.81 13.02 -7.53
N ARG A 31 -9.97 12.39 -7.68
CA ARG A 31 -11.24 13.10 -7.85
C ARG A 31 -11.57 13.95 -6.62
N VAL A 32 -11.49 13.35 -5.44
CA VAL A 32 -11.87 14.03 -4.18
C VAL A 32 -10.77 14.93 -3.61
N LEU A 33 -9.54 14.88 -4.10
CA LEU A 33 -8.49 15.84 -3.76
C LEU A 33 -8.79 17.19 -4.41
N LYS A 34 -8.58 18.27 -3.65
CA LYS A 34 -8.57 19.64 -4.18
C LYS A 34 -7.41 19.85 -5.16
N PRO A 35 -7.53 20.82 -6.09
CA PRO A 35 -6.38 21.29 -6.88
C PRO A 35 -5.23 21.71 -5.97
N GLY A 36 -4.03 21.16 -6.18
CA GLY A 36 -2.87 21.32 -5.33
C GLY A 36 -2.83 20.44 -4.08
N GLY A 37 -3.88 19.66 -3.83
CA GLY A 37 -3.91 18.67 -2.76
C GLY A 37 -2.94 17.51 -3.00
N VAL A 38 -2.61 16.78 -1.95
CA VAL A 38 -1.58 15.73 -1.98
C VAL A 38 -2.12 14.38 -1.51
N MET A 39 -1.60 13.31 -2.14
CA MET A 39 -1.79 11.93 -1.72
C MET A 39 -0.48 11.36 -1.19
N ILE A 40 -0.54 10.68 -0.06
CA ILE A 40 0.55 9.90 0.51
C ILE A 40 0.08 8.46 0.67
N ASN A 41 0.72 7.53 -0.05
CA ASN A 41 0.40 6.11 0.06
C ASN A 41 1.62 5.33 0.54
N LEU A 42 1.49 4.68 1.69
CA LEU A 42 2.48 3.75 2.23
C LEU A 42 1.96 2.33 2.07
N ASP A 43 2.66 1.53 1.29
CA ASP A 43 2.24 0.15 1.00
C ASP A 43 3.47 -0.73 0.73
N ALA A 44 3.27 -1.97 0.36
CA ALA A 44 4.33 -2.90 0.01
C ALA A 44 3.91 -3.82 -1.14
N ASN A 45 4.88 -4.50 -1.74
CA ASN A 45 4.62 -5.52 -2.75
C ASN A 45 4.21 -6.85 -2.08
N TYR A 46 3.08 -6.84 -1.36
CA TYR A 46 2.59 -7.98 -0.60
C TYR A 46 2.25 -9.19 -1.48
N GLY A 47 1.97 -8.98 -2.76
CA GLY A 47 1.75 -10.07 -3.71
C GLY A 47 2.96 -11.00 -3.85
N ALA A 48 4.17 -10.49 -3.64
CA ALA A 48 5.41 -11.25 -3.65
C ALA A 48 5.78 -11.86 -2.28
N ALA A 49 5.06 -11.52 -1.22
CA ALA A 49 5.28 -12.04 0.13
C ALA A 49 4.43 -13.27 0.42
N ASP A 50 4.93 -14.13 1.30
CA ASP A 50 4.16 -15.25 1.86
C ASP A 50 3.89 -14.97 3.34
N PHE A 51 2.64 -14.71 3.70
CA PHE A 51 2.26 -14.41 5.08
C PHE A 51 2.34 -15.62 6.01
N ALA A 52 2.36 -16.84 5.47
CA ALA A 52 2.58 -18.05 6.24
C ALA A 52 4.05 -18.25 6.62
N ASP A 53 4.98 -17.56 5.95
CA ASP A 53 6.40 -17.58 6.31
C ASP A 53 6.67 -16.61 7.46
N THR A 54 6.79 -17.16 8.67
CA THR A 54 7.04 -16.41 9.90
C THR A 54 8.45 -16.63 10.44
N ALA A 55 9.35 -17.26 9.67
CA ALA A 55 10.66 -17.69 10.15
C ALA A 55 11.55 -16.54 10.65
N ASP A 56 11.46 -15.37 10.02
CA ASP A 56 12.27 -14.18 10.36
C ASP A 56 11.57 -13.23 11.34
N LEU A 57 10.39 -13.59 11.84
CA LEU A 57 9.63 -12.74 12.76
C LEU A 57 10.10 -12.95 14.22
N PRO A 58 10.11 -11.88 15.04
CA PRO A 58 10.36 -12.00 16.48
C PRO A 58 9.38 -12.97 17.14
N GLU A 59 9.81 -13.67 18.23
CA GLU A 59 8.97 -14.64 18.94
C GLU A 59 7.66 -14.03 19.45
N ASN A 60 7.67 -12.75 19.82
CA ASN A 60 6.49 -12.02 20.32
C ASN A 60 5.68 -11.34 19.20
N HIS A 61 5.99 -11.61 17.93
CA HIS A 61 5.32 -10.95 16.80
C HIS A 61 3.82 -11.29 16.76
N ALA A 62 3.00 -10.30 16.43
CA ALA A 62 1.55 -10.41 16.42
C ALA A 62 1.04 -11.55 15.50
N HIS A 63 1.72 -11.83 14.39
CA HIS A 63 1.35 -12.92 13.47
C HIS A 63 1.41 -14.30 14.13
N HIS A 64 2.27 -14.52 15.13
CA HIS A 64 2.31 -15.81 15.86
C HIS A 64 1.05 -16.07 16.71
N GLN A 65 0.21 -15.06 16.92
CA GLN A 65 -1.04 -15.16 17.64
C GLN A 65 -2.24 -15.42 16.71
N ILE A 66 -2.04 -15.39 15.40
CA ILE A 66 -3.07 -15.64 14.40
C ILE A 66 -3.09 -17.14 14.10
N GLN A 67 -4.28 -17.73 14.06
CA GLN A 67 -4.46 -19.15 13.72
C GLN A 67 -4.01 -19.42 12.27
N ASP A 68 -3.39 -20.59 12.06
CA ASP A 68 -2.83 -20.95 10.75
C ASP A 68 -3.90 -20.96 9.65
N GLU A 69 -5.13 -21.37 9.97
CA GLU A 69 -6.25 -21.38 9.01
C GLU A 69 -6.59 -19.94 8.55
N LEU A 70 -6.57 -18.96 9.46
CA LEU A 70 -6.83 -17.56 9.11
C LEU A 70 -5.70 -16.97 8.29
N MET A 71 -4.45 -17.32 8.59
CA MET A 71 -3.30 -16.90 7.77
C MET A 71 -3.39 -17.46 6.36
N GLN A 72 -3.78 -18.74 6.22
CA GLN A 72 -3.98 -19.36 4.91
C GLN A 72 -5.14 -18.72 4.14
N GLU A 73 -6.25 -18.41 4.81
CA GLU A 73 -7.38 -17.70 4.19
C GLU A 73 -6.96 -16.32 3.69
N CYS A 74 -6.20 -15.57 4.48
CA CYS A 74 -5.65 -14.27 4.06
C CYS A 74 -4.76 -14.42 2.82
N GLU A 75 -3.91 -15.44 2.78
CA GLU A 75 -3.04 -15.73 1.64
C GLU A 75 -3.86 -16.09 0.39
N ASP A 76 -4.91 -16.89 0.53
CA ASP A 76 -5.78 -17.29 -0.57
C ASP A 76 -6.60 -16.11 -1.12
N ILE A 77 -7.07 -15.20 -0.26
CA ILE A 77 -7.74 -13.96 -0.68
C ILE A 77 -6.75 -13.07 -1.42
N LYS A 78 -5.56 -12.87 -0.84
CA LYS A 78 -4.51 -12.04 -1.47
C LYS A 78 -4.18 -12.51 -2.89
N ARG A 79 -4.04 -13.82 -3.11
CA ARG A 79 -3.73 -14.40 -4.42
C ARG A 79 -4.83 -14.18 -5.47
N GLN A 80 -6.07 -13.96 -5.05
CA GLN A 80 -7.19 -13.70 -5.94
C GLN A 80 -7.27 -12.22 -6.37
N LEU A 81 -6.58 -11.31 -5.68
CA LEU A 81 -6.59 -9.89 -6.01
C LEU A 81 -5.68 -9.60 -7.21
N PRO A 82 -6.14 -8.89 -8.23
CA PRO A 82 -5.33 -8.56 -9.42
C PRO A 82 -4.02 -7.85 -9.07
N ILE A 83 -4.05 -6.96 -8.08
CA ILE A 83 -2.88 -6.18 -7.64
C ILE A 83 -1.74 -7.05 -7.13
N SER A 84 -2.03 -8.26 -6.64
CA SER A 84 -1.01 -9.19 -6.14
C SER A 84 -0.11 -9.76 -7.23
N SER A 85 -0.52 -9.68 -8.50
CA SER A 85 0.28 -10.08 -9.66
C SER A 85 1.17 -8.96 -10.21
N PHE A 86 1.01 -7.74 -9.74
CA PHE A 86 1.74 -6.58 -10.25
C PHE A 86 3.02 -6.32 -9.47
N LEU A 87 4.06 -5.86 -10.17
CA LEU A 87 5.29 -5.41 -9.54
C LEU A 87 5.09 -4.00 -8.96
N ARG A 88 5.06 -3.92 -7.64
CA ARG A 88 4.84 -2.65 -6.94
C ARG A 88 6.14 -2.10 -6.35
N PRO A 89 6.37 -0.80 -6.33
CA PRO A 89 5.46 0.29 -6.73
C PRO A 89 5.47 0.65 -8.23
N ALA A 90 6.19 -0.06 -9.10
CA ALA A 90 6.28 0.31 -10.51
C ALA A 90 4.89 0.43 -11.17
N TRP A 91 4.01 -0.54 -10.92
CA TRP A 91 2.63 -0.50 -11.39
C TRP A 91 1.85 0.72 -10.89
N ASP A 92 2.07 1.10 -9.63
CA ASP A 92 1.42 2.29 -9.02
C ASP A 92 1.84 3.57 -9.74
N LEU A 93 3.14 3.72 -10.02
CA LEU A 93 3.68 4.90 -10.69
C LEU A 93 3.19 4.99 -12.15
N GLU A 94 3.12 3.87 -12.85
CA GLU A 94 2.53 3.79 -14.19
C GLU A 94 1.04 4.13 -14.17
N THR A 95 0.32 3.66 -13.15
CA THR A 95 -1.11 3.96 -12.97
C THR A 95 -1.33 5.45 -12.72
N LEU A 96 -0.54 6.08 -11.85
CA LEU A 96 -0.60 7.52 -11.62
C LEU A 96 -0.37 8.31 -12.90
N SER A 97 0.64 7.94 -13.68
CA SER A 97 0.90 8.56 -14.99
C SER A 97 -0.28 8.39 -15.96
N ARG A 98 -0.87 7.18 -16.00
CA ARG A 98 -2.00 6.87 -16.91
C ARG A 98 -3.27 7.65 -16.58
N ILE A 99 -3.52 7.90 -15.29
CA ILE A 99 -4.67 8.73 -14.85
C ILE A 99 -4.38 10.24 -14.89
N GLY A 100 -3.20 10.65 -15.41
CA GLY A 100 -2.87 12.05 -15.67
C GLY A 100 -2.19 12.79 -14.51
N VAL A 101 -1.67 12.06 -13.51
CA VAL A 101 -0.86 12.68 -12.44
C VAL A 101 0.55 12.93 -12.96
N GLU A 102 1.00 14.18 -12.94
CA GLU A 102 2.32 14.56 -13.47
C GLU A 102 3.37 14.77 -12.38
N GLU A 103 2.95 15.13 -11.17
CA GLU A 103 3.85 15.40 -10.05
C GLU A 103 3.76 14.29 -9.01
N PHE A 104 4.72 13.37 -9.01
CA PHE A 104 4.84 12.34 -7.98
C PHE A 104 6.30 11.96 -7.73
N SER A 105 6.55 11.45 -6.55
CA SER A 105 7.83 10.88 -6.13
C SER A 105 7.60 9.62 -5.28
N PHE A 106 8.64 8.83 -5.08
CA PHE A 106 8.57 7.61 -4.29
C PHE A 106 9.84 7.39 -3.47
N ASP A 107 9.70 6.62 -2.41
CA ASP A 107 10.79 6.24 -1.52
C ASP A 107 10.72 4.75 -1.19
N LEU A 108 11.72 4.00 -1.63
CA LEU A 108 11.86 2.56 -1.37
C LEU A 108 12.57 2.26 -0.04
N GLY A 109 13.11 3.28 0.62
CA GLY A 109 13.85 3.16 1.88
C GLY A 109 13.04 3.42 3.14
N ILE A 110 11.74 3.65 3.00
CA ILE A 110 10.90 4.07 4.13
C ILE A 110 10.86 3.05 5.27
N SER A 111 10.88 1.75 4.99
CA SER A 111 10.89 0.69 6.00
C SER A 111 12.05 0.82 6.98
N LYS A 112 13.25 1.17 6.49
CA LYS A 112 14.45 1.33 7.33
C LYS A 112 14.34 2.50 8.30
N ARG A 113 13.48 3.47 8.02
CA ARG A 113 13.23 4.63 8.88
C ARG A 113 12.07 4.40 9.84
N ILE A 114 11.10 3.56 9.47
CA ILE A 114 9.94 3.26 10.29
C ILE A 114 10.26 2.11 11.26
N TYR A 115 10.83 1.03 10.75
CA TYR A 115 11.13 -0.18 11.52
C TYR A 115 12.61 -0.20 11.91
N THR A 116 12.96 0.58 12.91
CA THR A 116 14.34 0.63 13.48
C THR A 116 14.65 -0.55 14.39
N GLU A 117 13.61 -1.20 14.90
CA GLU A 117 13.69 -2.39 15.75
C GLU A 117 12.76 -3.49 15.22
N LYS A 118 13.11 -4.75 15.48
CA LYS A 118 12.25 -5.90 15.21
C LYS A 118 11.40 -6.20 16.44
N ASP A 119 10.33 -5.44 16.60
CA ASP A 119 9.34 -5.62 17.67
C ASP A 119 8.14 -6.47 17.21
N GLU A 120 7.11 -6.54 18.05
CA GLU A 120 5.88 -7.30 17.78
C GLU A 120 5.08 -6.84 16.57
N PHE A 121 5.34 -5.63 16.05
CA PHE A 121 4.69 -5.03 14.87
C PHE A 121 5.62 -4.88 13.67
N TYR A 122 6.81 -5.46 13.74
CA TYR A 122 7.78 -5.40 12.64
C TYR A 122 7.17 -5.94 11.34
N ASN A 123 7.29 -5.17 10.24
CA ASN A 123 6.87 -5.64 8.93
C ASN A 123 8.09 -6.14 8.14
N PRO A 124 8.20 -7.45 7.89
CA PRO A 124 9.31 -8.02 7.14
C PRO A 124 9.26 -7.68 5.64
N THR A 125 8.08 -7.34 5.12
CA THR A 125 7.93 -6.94 3.71
C THR A 125 8.33 -5.47 3.55
N PRO A 126 9.35 -5.16 2.72
CA PRO A 126 9.78 -3.79 2.52
C PRO A 126 8.65 -2.91 2.01
N MET A 127 8.37 -1.83 2.73
CA MET A 127 7.38 -0.84 2.33
C MET A 127 8.00 0.22 1.42
N PHE A 128 7.17 0.80 0.60
CA PHE A 128 7.45 2.01 -0.15
C PHE A 128 6.49 3.14 0.27
N LEU A 129 6.91 4.37 0.01
CA LEU A 129 6.05 5.54 0.10
C LEU A 129 5.91 6.14 -1.29
N ILE A 130 4.70 6.50 -1.68
CA ILE A 130 4.39 7.30 -2.85
C ILE A 130 3.82 8.63 -2.36
N PHE A 131 4.39 9.71 -2.84
CA PHE A 131 3.85 11.06 -2.73
C PHE A 131 3.39 11.49 -4.11
N ALA A 132 2.18 12.01 -4.22
CA ALA A 132 1.65 12.51 -5.48
C ALA A 132 0.79 13.75 -5.24
N LYS A 133 0.80 14.70 -6.19
CA LYS A 133 0.11 15.97 -6.05
C LYS A 133 -0.84 16.19 -7.22
N LYS A 134 -2.07 16.59 -6.89
CA LYS A 134 -3.04 17.01 -7.89
C LYS A 134 -2.65 18.39 -8.44
N GLN A 135 -2.64 18.53 -9.73
CA GLN A 135 -2.37 19.82 -10.38
C GLN A 135 -3.38 20.89 -9.95
N ARG A 136 -2.97 22.14 -10.06
CA ARG A 136 -3.84 23.29 -9.79
C ARG A 136 -4.76 23.58 -10.95
#